data_ebf273d34bdc2c779b01d37702acfcb2
#
_entry.id   ebf273d34bdc2c779b01d37702acfcb2
#
_cell.length_a   1.000
_cell.length_b   1.000
_cell.length_c   1.000
_cell.angle_alpha   90.00
_cell.angle_beta   90.00
_cell.angle_gamma   90.00
#
_symmetry.space_group_name_H-M   'P 1'
#
loop_
_entity.id
_entity.type
_entity.pdbx_description
1 polymer ?
#
loop_
_entity_poly.entity_id
_entity_poly.type
_entity_poly.pdbx_seq_one_letter_code
_entity_poly.pdbx_strand_id
1 'polypeptide(L)'
;MDDLTDVYNELIMEHSMNSYNKKKLSCADFCEIGHNPNCGDEITLELKLNGNVIEDMAFTGHGCAISQASTSIMIDTLKGKTVEEAKEIVKTFIEMIKREITNEEDLKKLEDAIAFRNVSNMPARVKCALLAWHTIEDILNKNERNKNGK
;
A
#
# COMPACT_ATOMS: atom_id res chain seq x y z
N MET A 1 -24.62 -5.74 12.18
CA MET A 1 -23.29 -5.57 11.59
C MET A 1 -23.26 -6.25 10.22
N ASP A 2 -22.59 -5.64 9.27
CA ASP A 2 -22.50 -6.14 7.92
C ASP A 2 -21.48 -7.28 7.85
N ASP A 3 -21.88 -8.43 7.26
CA ASP A 3 -20.99 -9.59 7.09
C ASP A 3 -19.71 -9.22 6.33
N LEU A 4 -19.84 -8.32 5.36
CA LEU A 4 -18.71 -7.84 4.55
C LEU A 4 -17.70 -7.08 5.40
N THR A 5 -18.19 -6.27 6.35
CA THR A 5 -17.33 -5.54 7.28
C THR A 5 -16.53 -6.52 8.15
N ASP A 6 -17.15 -7.60 8.59
CA ASP A 6 -16.47 -8.61 9.41
C ASP A 6 -15.36 -9.31 8.62
N VAL A 7 -15.62 -9.63 7.35
CA VAL A 7 -14.61 -10.25 6.47
C VAL A 7 -13.42 -9.32 6.29
N TYR A 8 -13.67 -8.03 6.06
CA TYR A 8 -12.60 -7.06 5.88
C TYR A 8 -11.79 -6.86 7.16
N ASN A 9 -12.44 -6.86 8.33
CA ASN A 9 -11.75 -6.76 9.61
C ASN A 9 -10.83 -7.96 9.85
N GLU A 10 -11.27 -9.16 9.50
CA GLU A 10 -10.44 -10.36 9.61
C GLU A 10 -9.22 -10.27 8.69
N LEU A 11 -9.42 -9.82 7.47
CA LEU A 11 -8.33 -9.66 6.49
C LEU A 11 -7.27 -8.71 7.00
N ILE A 12 -7.69 -7.56 7.52
CA ILE A 12 -6.78 -6.56 8.08
C ILE A 12 -6.00 -7.16 9.25
N MET A 13 -6.69 -7.84 10.16
CA MET A 13 -6.05 -8.44 11.32
C MET A 13 -5.03 -9.50 10.92
N GLU A 14 -5.39 -10.36 9.98
CA GLU A 14 -4.48 -11.40 9.49
C GLU A 14 -3.20 -10.80 8.90
N HIS A 15 -3.33 -9.80 8.05
CA HIS A 15 -2.17 -9.14 7.46
C HIS A 15 -1.32 -8.40 8.48
N SER A 16 -1.93 -7.88 9.55
CA SER A 16 -1.17 -7.18 10.59
C SER A 16 -0.35 -8.12 11.45
N MET A 17 -0.78 -9.36 11.59
CA MET A 17 -0.16 -10.34 12.50
C MET A 17 0.77 -11.33 11.81
N ASN A 18 0.43 -11.77 10.61
CA ASN A 18 1.10 -12.89 9.94
C ASN A 18 1.50 -12.59 8.50
N SER A 19 2.01 -11.40 8.24
CA SER A 19 2.34 -11.03 6.87
C SER A 19 3.60 -11.73 6.36
N TYR A 20 3.43 -12.52 5.31
CA TYR A 20 4.55 -13.11 4.59
C TYR A 20 5.28 -12.06 3.73
N ASN A 21 4.71 -10.87 3.58
CA ASN A 21 5.31 -9.76 2.86
C ASN A 21 6.32 -8.99 3.72
N LYS A 22 6.37 -9.27 5.02
CA LYS A 22 7.27 -8.59 5.96
C LYS A 22 8.61 -9.33 5.97
N LYS A 23 9.50 -8.91 5.09
CA LYS A 23 10.81 -9.54 4.90
C LYS A 23 11.70 -8.58 4.10
N LYS A 24 12.97 -8.96 3.91
CA LYS A 24 13.88 -8.23 3.04
C LYS A 24 14.01 -8.96 1.71
N LEU A 25 14.15 -8.21 0.62
CA LEU A 25 14.45 -8.77 -0.68
C LEU A 25 15.97 -8.97 -0.80
N SER A 26 16.38 -10.00 -1.53
CA SER A 26 17.79 -10.26 -1.77
C SER A 26 18.41 -9.24 -2.72
N CYS A 27 17.60 -8.66 -3.59
CA CYS A 27 18.07 -7.70 -4.59
C CYS A 27 16.94 -6.76 -4.96
N ALA A 28 16.92 -5.58 -4.35
CA ALA A 28 15.90 -4.58 -4.61
C ALA A 28 16.45 -3.49 -5.53
N ASP A 29 15.61 -3.00 -6.44
CA ASP A 29 15.95 -1.86 -7.30
C ASP A 29 15.71 -0.54 -6.57
N PHE A 30 14.75 -0.53 -5.65
CA PHE A 30 14.40 0.65 -4.86
C PHE A 30 14.19 0.26 -3.41
N CYS A 31 14.61 1.14 -2.52
CA CYS A 31 14.41 1.00 -1.07
C CYS A 31 14.11 2.39 -0.53
N GLU A 32 12.93 2.57 0.06
CA GLU A 32 12.51 3.86 0.62
C GLU A 32 11.93 3.66 2.00
N ILE A 33 12.14 4.64 2.87
CA ILE A 33 11.59 4.65 4.21
C ILE A 33 10.44 5.65 4.28
N GLY A 34 9.28 5.17 4.71
CA GLY A 34 8.14 6.03 5.01
C GLY A 34 8.02 6.16 6.52
N HIS A 35 7.81 7.36 6.99
CA HIS A 35 7.76 7.65 8.41
C HIS A 35 6.57 8.55 8.76
N ASN A 36 5.80 8.15 9.77
CA ASN A 36 4.73 8.96 10.32
C ASN A 36 5.07 9.33 11.76
N PRO A 37 5.60 10.55 11.99
CA PRO A 37 6.06 10.94 13.32
C PRO A 37 4.93 11.00 14.36
N ASN A 38 3.69 11.20 13.93
CA ASN A 38 2.56 11.33 14.86
C ASN A 38 2.20 10.01 15.55
N CYS A 39 2.42 8.87 14.89
CA CYS A 39 2.11 7.57 15.48
C CYS A 39 3.34 6.66 15.62
N GLY A 40 4.51 7.15 15.28
CA GLY A 40 5.72 6.34 15.39
C GLY A 40 5.83 5.22 14.36
N ASP A 41 5.00 5.24 13.33
CA ASP A 41 5.07 4.25 12.24
C ASP A 41 6.29 4.51 11.38
N GLU A 42 7.04 3.45 11.07
CA GLU A 42 8.18 3.55 10.16
C GLU A 42 8.21 2.28 9.31
N ILE A 43 8.08 2.45 8.01
CA ILE A 43 8.04 1.34 7.06
C ILE A 43 9.18 1.49 6.06
N THR A 44 9.98 0.46 5.91
CA THR A 44 11.00 0.40 4.87
C THR A 44 10.44 -0.48 3.76
N LEU A 45 10.26 0.09 2.59
CA LEU A 45 9.63 -0.57 1.45
C LEU A 45 10.67 -0.87 0.39
N GLU A 46 10.72 -2.10 -0.06
CA GLU A 46 11.64 -2.55 -1.10
C GLU A 46 10.86 -3.00 -2.34
N LEU A 47 11.38 -2.67 -3.51
CA LEU A 47 10.72 -2.95 -4.79
C LEU A 47 11.72 -3.50 -5.79
N LYS A 48 11.34 -4.58 -6.46
CA LYS A 48 12.12 -5.14 -7.56
C LYS A 48 11.29 -5.10 -8.83
N LEU A 49 11.87 -4.54 -9.90
CA LEU A 49 11.22 -4.45 -11.20
C LEU A 49 11.83 -5.47 -12.17
N ASN A 50 10.98 -6.00 -13.03
CA ASN A 50 11.41 -6.75 -14.20
C ASN A 50 10.85 -6.01 -15.42
N GLY A 51 11.69 -5.19 -16.06
CA GLY A 51 11.21 -4.27 -17.07
C GLY A 51 10.23 -3.28 -16.47
N ASN A 52 9.00 -3.33 -16.94
CA ASN A 52 7.94 -2.42 -16.48
C ASN A 52 6.96 -3.09 -15.51
N VAL A 53 7.30 -4.30 -15.04
CA VAL A 53 6.43 -5.07 -14.16
C VAL A 53 7.04 -5.15 -12.76
N ILE A 54 6.20 -4.99 -11.74
CA ILE A 54 6.63 -5.15 -10.36
C ILE A 54 6.78 -6.66 -10.09
N GLU A 55 8.02 -7.11 -10.05
CA GLU A 55 8.32 -8.53 -9.87
C GLU A 55 8.15 -8.95 -8.42
N ASP A 56 8.62 -8.12 -7.49
CA ASP A 56 8.54 -8.44 -6.07
C ASP A 56 8.54 -7.16 -5.25
N MET A 57 7.96 -7.26 -4.06
CA MET A 57 7.93 -6.18 -3.08
C MET A 57 7.96 -6.79 -1.69
N ALA A 58 8.57 -6.08 -0.76
CA ALA A 58 8.61 -6.50 0.63
C ALA A 58 8.74 -5.27 1.53
N PHE A 59 8.48 -5.46 2.81
CA PHE A 59 8.65 -4.37 3.76
C PHE A 59 9.20 -4.87 5.09
N THR A 60 9.81 -3.94 5.82
CA THR A 60 10.21 -4.15 7.21
C THR A 60 9.83 -2.88 7.97
N GLY A 61 9.98 -2.92 9.28
CA GLY A 61 9.68 -1.77 10.09
C GLY A 61 8.65 -2.07 11.16
N HIS A 62 8.14 -1.00 11.77
CA HIS A 62 7.17 -1.12 12.86
C HIS A 62 6.08 -0.06 12.73
N GLY A 63 4.95 -0.34 13.36
CA GLY A 63 3.82 0.56 13.32
C GLY A 63 2.59 -0.11 13.89
N CYS A 64 1.47 0.59 13.86
CA CYS A 64 0.21 0.05 14.35
C CYS A 64 -0.33 -1.02 13.40
N ALA A 65 -1.37 -1.74 13.84
CA ALA A 65 -1.97 -2.82 13.04
C ALA A 65 -2.46 -2.32 11.67
N ILE A 66 -3.02 -1.11 11.63
CA ILE A 66 -3.52 -0.53 10.37
C ILE A 66 -2.37 -0.28 9.39
N SER A 67 -1.26 0.31 9.88
CA SER A 67 -0.10 0.59 9.06
C SER A 67 0.52 -0.71 8.50
N GLN A 68 0.68 -1.72 9.34
CA GLN A 68 1.23 -3.02 8.95
C GLN A 68 0.33 -3.72 7.91
N ALA A 69 -0.96 -3.77 8.19
CA ALA A 69 -1.91 -4.43 7.30
C ALA A 69 -2.01 -3.71 5.95
N SER A 70 -2.04 -2.39 5.98
CA SER A 70 -2.14 -1.59 4.76
C SER A 70 -0.94 -1.85 3.84
N THR A 71 0.26 -1.87 4.42
CA THR A 71 1.48 -2.15 3.67
C THR A 71 1.44 -3.54 3.04
N SER A 72 1.06 -4.55 3.83
CA SER A 72 1.01 -5.94 3.37
C SER A 72 -0.01 -6.13 2.25
N ILE A 73 -1.21 -5.59 2.41
CA ILE A 73 -2.28 -5.70 1.41
C ILE A 73 -1.88 -4.94 0.13
N MET A 74 -1.23 -3.78 0.27
CA MET A 74 -0.72 -3.04 -0.87
C MET A 74 0.23 -3.92 -1.71
N ILE A 75 1.14 -4.61 -1.05
CA ILE A 75 2.10 -5.47 -1.74
C ILE A 75 1.37 -6.56 -2.52
N ASP A 76 0.40 -7.23 -1.90
CA ASP A 76 -0.39 -8.26 -2.58
C ASP A 76 -1.14 -7.69 -3.79
N THR A 77 -1.60 -6.45 -3.69
CA THR A 77 -2.37 -5.80 -4.74
C THR A 77 -1.49 -5.38 -5.92
N LEU A 78 -0.29 -4.88 -5.64
CA LEU A 78 0.58 -4.30 -6.67
C LEU A 78 1.53 -5.31 -7.33
N LYS A 79 1.84 -6.40 -6.65
CA LYS A 79 2.77 -7.38 -7.17
C LYS A 79 2.23 -8.00 -8.46
N GLY A 80 3.05 -8.05 -9.49
CA GLY A 80 2.65 -8.55 -10.80
C GLY A 80 2.00 -7.53 -11.72
N LYS A 81 1.76 -6.32 -11.22
CA LYS A 81 1.19 -5.24 -12.02
C LYS A 81 2.29 -4.45 -12.73
N THR A 82 1.92 -3.80 -13.83
CA THR A 82 2.84 -2.86 -14.48
C THR A 82 2.94 -1.58 -13.62
N VAL A 83 3.99 -0.81 -13.86
CA VAL A 83 4.18 0.47 -13.16
C VAL A 83 2.97 1.38 -13.37
N GLU A 84 2.44 1.43 -14.59
CA GLU A 84 1.28 2.27 -14.92
C GLU A 84 0.03 1.82 -14.19
N GLU A 85 -0.23 0.51 -14.15
CA GLU A 85 -1.34 -0.04 -13.39
C GLU A 85 -1.21 0.25 -11.91
N ALA A 86 0.02 0.11 -11.38
CA ALA A 86 0.30 0.37 -9.98
C ALA A 86 0.01 1.83 -9.62
N LYS A 87 0.41 2.77 -10.48
CA LYS A 87 0.14 4.19 -10.26
C LYS A 87 -1.36 4.48 -10.18
N GLU A 88 -2.14 3.88 -11.06
CA GLU A 88 -3.61 4.04 -11.04
C GLU A 88 -4.22 3.48 -9.77
N ILE A 89 -3.76 2.29 -9.35
CA ILE A 89 -4.25 1.66 -8.13
C ILE A 89 -3.91 2.52 -6.92
N VAL A 90 -2.68 3.01 -6.82
CA VAL A 90 -2.23 3.86 -5.71
C VAL A 90 -3.07 5.14 -5.64
N LYS A 91 -3.26 5.80 -6.78
CA LYS A 91 -4.07 7.01 -6.86
C LYS A 91 -5.49 6.75 -6.38
N THR A 92 -6.10 5.66 -6.85
CA THR A 92 -7.47 5.30 -6.48
C THR A 92 -7.59 5.02 -4.99
N PHE A 93 -6.61 4.32 -4.40
CA PHE A 93 -6.62 4.06 -2.96
C PHE A 93 -6.58 5.36 -2.16
N ILE A 94 -5.67 6.26 -2.52
CA ILE A 94 -5.55 7.54 -1.82
C ILE A 94 -6.85 8.33 -1.94
N GLU A 95 -7.45 8.36 -3.13
CA GLU A 95 -8.72 9.06 -3.34
C GLU A 95 -9.87 8.42 -2.55
N MET A 96 -9.87 7.09 -2.43
CA MET A 96 -10.86 6.39 -1.61
C MET A 96 -10.75 6.80 -0.14
N ILE A 97 -9.54 6.80 0.40
CA ILE A 97 -9.31 7.14 1.80
C ILE A 97 -9.68 8.61 2.06
N LYS A 98 -9.41 9.49 1.10
CA LYS A 98 -9.77 10.91 1.21
C LYS A 98 -11.24 11.19 0.90
N ARG A 99 -12.00 10.13 0.57
CA ARG A 99 -13.43 10.21 0.25
C ARG A 99 -13.73 11.03 -1.01
N GLU A 100 -12.79 11.05 -1.93
CA GLU A 100 -12.93 11.73 -3.22
C GLU A 100 -13.57 10.84 -4.28
N ILE A 101 -13.50 9.51 -4.09
CA ILE A 101 -14.11 8.52 -4.97
C ILE A 101 -14.95 7.58 -4.12
N THR A 102 -16.21 7.39 -4.50
CA THR A 102 -17.11 6.45 -3.83
C THR A 102 -17.75 5.46 -4.80
N ASN A 103 -17.48 5.58 -6.09
CA ASN A 103 -18.06 4.73 -7.12
C ASN A 103 -17.47 3.32 -7.02
N GLU A 104 -18.35 2.32 -6.83
CA GLU A 104 -17.93 0.92 -6.70
C GLU A 104 -17.12 0.42 -7.90
N GLU A 105 -17.46 0.87 -9.09
CA GLU A 105 -16.77 0.45 -10.31
C GLU A 105 -15.29 0.88 -10.28
N ASP A 106 -15.04 2.12 -9.86
CA ASP A 106 -13.67 2.65 -9.78
C ASP A 106 -12.86 1.95 -8.68
N LEU A 107 -13.53 1.49 -7.63
CA LEU A 107 -12.87 0.84 -6.49
C LEU A 107 -12.51 -0.62 -6.75
N LYS A 108 -13.06 -1.25 -7.76
CA LYS A 108 -12.79 -2.67 -8.05
C LYS A 108 -11.32 -2.97 -8.29
N LYS A 109 -10.58 -2.04 -8.88
CA LYS A 109 -9.15 -2.24 -9.14
C LYS A 109 -8.33 -2.38 -7.87
N LEU A 110 -8.89 -1.97 -6.72
CA LEU A 110 -8.19 -2.04 -5.44
C LEU A 110 -8.16 -3.45 -4.86
N GLU A 111 -8.99 -4.36 -5.33
CA GLU A 111 -9.07 -5.73 -4.84
C GLU A 111 -9.22 -5.72 -3.31
N ASP A 112 -8.39 -6.44 -2.58
CA ASP A 112 -8.49 -6.53 -1.12
C ASP A 112 -8.23 -5.20 -0.41
N ALA A 113 -7.56 -4.25 -1.06
CA ALA A 113 -7.28 -2.95 -0.45
C ALA A 113 -8.57 -2.15 -0.17
N ILE A 114 -9.69 -2.54 -0.78
CA ILE A 114 -10.99 -1.93 -0.51
C ILE A 114 -11.40 -2.12 0.96
N ALA A 115 -10.78 -3.09 1.65
CA ALA A 115 -11.01 -3.34 3.06
C ALA A 115 -10.76 -2.11 3.93
N PHE A 116 -9.94 -1.16 3.45
CA PHE A 116 -9.62 0.04 4.21
C PHE A 116 -10.60 1.19 3.98
N ARG A 117 -11.67 0.98 3.21
CA ARG A 117 -12.65 2.03 2.93
C ARG A 117 -13.15 2.70 4.20
N ASN A 118 -13.48 1.91 5.23
CA ASN A 118 -14.04 2.45 6.48
C ASN A 118 -13.03 3.25 7.30
N VAL A 119 -11.75 3.09 7.03
CA VAL A 119 -10.70 3.87 7.71
C VAL A 119 -10.84 5.36 7.38
N SER A 120 -11.46 5.69 6.25
CA SER A 120 -11.73 7.08 5.86
C SER A 120 -12.57 7.82 6.91
N ASN A 121 -13.31 7.09 7.75
CA ASN A 121 -14.12 7.65 8.82
C ASN A 121 -13.35 7.74 10.15
N MET A 122 -12.08 7.40 10.17
CA MET A 122 -11.25 7.34 11.37
C MET A 122 -10.04 8.25 11.21
N PRO A 123 -10.20 9.58 11.44
CA PRO A 123 -9.13 10.55 11.15
C PRO A 123 -7.76 10.19 11.73
N ALA A 124 -7.74 9.62 12.94
CA ALA A 124 -6.48 9.25 13.58
C ALA A 124 -5.75 8.12 12.86
N ARG A 125 -6.46 7.34 12.02
CA ARG A 125 -5.90 6.18 11.33
C ARG A 125 -5.64 6.42 9.85
N VAL A 126 -6.16 7.52 9.30
CA VAL A 126 -5.99 7.83 7.87
C VAL A 126 -4.52 7.88 7.49
N LYS A 127 -3.70 8.56 8.27
CA LYS A 127 -2.26 8.67 7.99
C LYS A 127 -1.57 7.31 8.08
N CYS A 128 -1.99 6.47 9.02
CA CYS A 128 -1.45 5.11 9.15
C CYS A 128 -1.74 4.28 7.91
N ALA A 129 -2.97 4.36 7.40
CA ALA A 129 -3.38 3.60 6.22
C ALA A 129 -2.67 4.09 4.96
N LEU A 130 -2.37 5.38 4.87
CA LEU A 130 -1.77 5.97 3.67
C LEU A 130 -0.26 5.90 3.60
N LEU A 131 0.42 5.63 4.71
CA LEU A 131 1.89 5.73 4.79
C LEU A 131 2.60 4.94 3.68
N ALA A 132 2.31 3.66 3.55
CA ALA A 132 2.95 2.81 2.56
C ALA A 132 2.59 3.25 1.13
N TRP A 133 1.36 3.69 0.93
CA TRP A 133 0.88 4.09 -0.39
C TRP A 133 1.57 5.37 -0.87
N HIS A 134 1.82 6.32 0.02
CA HIS A 134 2.62 7.51 -0.32
C HIS A 134 4.08 7.12 -0.57
N THR A 135 4.59 6.14 0.17
CA THR A 135 5.97 5.69 -0.01
C THR A 135 6.17 5.03 -1.38
N ILE A 136 5.24 4.16 -1.80
CA ILE A 136 5.34 3.55 -3.13
C ILE A 136 5.13 4.59 -4.22
N GLU A 137 4.28 5.58 -3.99
CA GLU A 137 4.08 6.67 -4.92
C GLU A 137 5.41 7.39 -5.18
N ASP A 138 6.17 7.67 -4.13
CA ASP A 138 7.48 8.30 -4.25
C ASP A 138 8.46 7.43 -5.05
N ILE A 139 8.46 6.12 -4.81
CA ILE A 139 9.31 5.19 -5.53
C ILE A 139 8.97 5.19 -7.03
N LEU A 140 7.68 5.11 -7.35
CA LEU A 140 7.23 5.08 -8.75
C LEU A 140 7.56 6.39 -9.46
N ASN A 141 7.45 7.51 -8.76
CA ASN A 141 7.81 8.82 -9.30
C ASN A 141 9.31 8.92 -9.55
N LYS A 142 10.13 8.39 -8.66
CA LYS A 142 11.58 8.35 -8.84
C LYS A 142 11.96 7.50 -10.04
N ASN A 143 11.32 6.35 -10.20
CA ASN A 143 11.56 5.47 -11.34
C ASN A 143 11.25 6.20 -12.64
N GLU A 144 10.16 6.94 -12.71
CA GLU A 144 9.78 7.70 -13.88
C GLU A 144 10.79 8.80 -14.18
N ARG A 145 11.24 9.54 -13.16
CA ARG A 145 12.27 10.57 -13.32
C ARG A 145 13.59 9.98 -13.83
N ASN A 146 13.97 8.81 -13.32
CA ASN A 146 15.21 8.14 -13.77
C ASN A 146 15.13 7.76 -15.24
N LYS A 147 13.96 7.32 -15.73
CA LYS A 147 13.75 7.01 -17.14
C LYS A 147 13.82 8.26 -18.02
N ASN A 148 13.27 9.37 -17.53
CA ASN A 148 13.17 10.61 -18.30
C ASN A 148 14.42 11.48 -18.18
N GLY A 149 15.23 11.25 -17.15
CA GLY A 149 16.41 12.04 -16.86
C GLY A 149 17.63 11.64 -17.66
N LYS A 150 17.49 10.70 -18.55
CA LYS A 150 18.57 10.26 -19.42
C LYS A 150 18.45 10.99 -20.77
#